data_21a7cd49061133453eea76ec7446b130
#
_entry.id   21a7cd49061133453eea76ec7446b130
#
_cell.length_a   1.000
_cell.length_b   1.000
_cell.length_c   1.000
_cell.angle_alpha   90.00
_cell.angle_beta   90.00
_cell.angle_gamma   90.00
#
_symmetry.space_group_name_H-M   'P 1'
#
loop_
_entity.id
_entity.type
_entity.pdbx_description
1 polymer ?
#
loop_
_entity_poly.entity_id
_entity_poly.type
_entity_poly.pdbx_seq_one_letter_code
_entity_poly.pdbx_strand_id
1 'polypeptide(L)'
;MGLTGNSAYTFCILLSLRLCVINKNTLSNSFSATYIPYEQTGYFSKIVIDYLSQNNSLQNFYQHPANLQGIKDAITSRKKFSTNRKLLVEQLEQQYLAVETSDKIKHNITALKDENTFTICTAHQPNIFTGHLYFIYKIIHAIKLADTLNRDLPENKFVPVFYVGSEDADLEELGEVFINGEKYEWHTQQTGAVGRMKVDDELLKILKKIKGQLVVESFGKEVIELVQECYVKGRTIQDACFCLVNKLFADHGLIVLLPDNTKLKKEMVPVFEDDIFLNTPSEIVNTTSEQLAEHYKVQAYPREINLFYLKDNIRNRIVQQKDIYKIQDTGIQFTKEELKNELTQYPERFSPNVILRALYQETILPNVVFIGGGGELAYWLELKDLFQHYNIPYPVLILRNSFLLINEKINSLIQKLSLTSQDIFKSDNELIKNIVTKNTTHQLSLANEKQQIGSVYREMKISVKEIDTTLGKHVDALRVKLFKTLDNLEIKLLKAEKIKFESQQRQIKKIRSNLFPNNGLQERVENFMPFYAKWGKEFIKVIYDNSLNFEQQFCIIKEEE
;
A
#
# COMPACT_ATOMS: atom_id res chain seq x y z
N MET A 1 -71.42 0.37 2.35
CA MET A 1 -70.95 -0.59 3.35
C MET A 1 -69.59 -1.07 2.87
N GLY A 2 -68.53 -0.67 3.32
CA GLY A 2 -67.98 -0.42 4.62
C GLY A 2 -66.62 -1.08 4.62
N LEU A 3 -65.73 -0.33 4.92
CA LEU A 3 -64.58 -0.30 5.79
C LEU A 3 -63.23 -0.40 5.07
N THR A 4 -62.59 0.71 5.13
CA THR A 4 -61.20 1.05 4.99
C THR A 4 -60.33 0.39 6.06
N GLY A 5 -59.16 -0.11 5.69
CA GLY A 5 -58.12 -0.56 6.62
C GLY A 5 -56.73 -0.26 6.05
N ASN A 6 -56.21 0.93 6.39
CA ASN A 6 -54.80 1.27 6.22
C ASN A 6 -53.93 0.40 7.12
N SER A 7 -53.00 -0.31 6.57
CA SER A 7 -51.90 -0.95 7.33
C SER A 7 -50.58 -0.49 6.74
N ALA A 8 -49.92 0.40 7.47
CA ALA A 8 -48.57 0.86 7.21
C ALA A 8 -47.58 -0.31 7.47
N TYR A 9 -46.94 -0.80 6.42
CA TYR A 9 -45.82 -1.70 6.53
C TYR A 9 -44.53 -0.90 6.79
N THR A 10 -44.13 -0.89 8.04
CA THR A 10 -42.84 -0.46 8.47
C THR A 10 -41.83 -1.54 8.04
N PHE A 11 -41.10 -1.28 6.95
CA PHE A 11 -39.97 -2.12 6.53
C PHE A 11 -38.80 -1.87 7.49
N CYS A 12 -38.63 -2.73 8.49
CA CYS A 12 -37.43 -2.83 9.30
C CYS A 12 -36.39 -3.57 8.47
N ILE A 13 -35.44 -2.82 7.85
CA ILE A 13 -34.27 -3.42 7.21
C ILE A 13 -33.31 -3.83 8.30
N LEU A 14 -33.42 -5.06 8.75
CA LEU A 14 -32.39 -5.75 9.49
C LEU A 14 -31.22 -6.05 8.51
N LEU A 15 -30.20 -5.18 8.52
CA LEU A 15 -28.90 -5.52 7.96
C LEU A 15 -28.29 -6.65 8.81
N SER A 16 -28.60 -7.88 8.44
CA SER A 16 -27.82 -9.04 8.88
C SER A 16 -26.46 -8.98 8.19
N LEU A 17 -25.44 -8.52 8.91
CA LEU A 17 -24.05 -8.77 8.60
C LEU A 17 -23.82 -10.30 8.53
N ARG A 18 -24.13 -10.90 7.42
CA ARG A 18 -23.62 -12.23 7.09
C ARG A 18 -22.12 -12.09 6.88
N LEU A 19 -21.35 -12.57 7.85
CA LEU A 19 -19.97 -12.99 7.66
C LEU A 19 -19.95 -14.01 6.52
N CYS A 20 -19.78 -13.55 5.29
CA CYS A 20 -19.52 -14.42 4.17
C CYS A 20 -18.04 -14.82 4.25
N VAL A 21 -17.74 -15.85 4.99
CA VAL A 21 -16.50 -16.60 4.83
C VAL A 21 -16.61 -17.27 3.47
N ILE A 22 -16.04 -16.63 2.46
CA ILE A 22 -15.96 -17.23 1.11
C ILE A 22 -14.86 -18.29 1.19
N ASN A 23 -15.24 -19.52 1.51
CA ASN A 23 -14.39 -20.69 1.29
C ASN A 23 -14.33 -20.96 -0.21
N LYS A 24 -13.40 -20.33 -0.91
CA LYS A 24 -13.02 -20.74 -2.27
C LYS A 24 -12.01 -21.89 -2.17
N ASN A 25 -12.51 -23.11 -2.07
CA ASN A 25 -11.71 -24.31 -2.26
C ASN A 25 -11.41 -24.49 -3.76
N THR A 26 -10.35 -23.84 -4.26
CA THR A 26 -9.73 -24.17 -5.56
C THR A 26 -8.29 -23.66 -5.55
N LEU A 27 -7.46 -24.22 -4.70
CA LEU A 27 -6.02 -24.04 -4.75
C LEU A 27 -5.37 -25.41 -4.98
N SER A 28 -4.19 -25.43 -5.60
CA SER A 28 -3.33 -26.60 -5.54
C SER A 28 -3.29 -27.09 -4.09
N ASN A 29 -3.22 -28.38 -3.85
CA ASN A 29 -3.36 -29.03 -2.53
C ASN A 29 -2.40 -28.55 -1.43
N SER A 30 -1.67 -27.44 -1.65
CA SER A 30 -0.59 -26.95 -0.79
C SER A 30 -0.88 -25.62 -0.07
N PHE A 31 -1.94 -24.88 -0.40
CA PHE A 31 -2.22 -23.57 0.19
C PHE A 31 -3.70 -23.38 0.54
N SER A 32 -3.95 -22.75 1.69
CA SER A 32 -5.27 -22.26 2.07
C SER A 32 -5.28 -20.76 2.24
N ALA A 33 -6.43 -20.12 1.97
CA ALA A 33 -6.60 -18.69 2.11
C ALA A 33 -7.76 -18.33 3.04
N THR A 34 -7.54 -17.32 3.88
CA THR A 34 -8.56 -16.75 4.78
C THR A 34 -8.59 -15.25 4.58
N TYR A 35 -9.78 -14.68 4.46
CA TYR A 35 -9.98 -13.25 4.29
C TYR A 35 -10.54 -12.63 5.56
N ILE A 36 -10.02 -11.47 5.95
CA ILE A 36 -10.49 -10.69 7.09
C ILE A 36 -10.65 -9.22 6.70
N PRO A 37 -11.57 -8.47 7.31
CA PRO A 37 -11.64 -7.02 7.13
C PRO A 37 -10.32 -6.33 7.48
N TYR A 38 -9.92 -5.34 6.69
CA TYR A 38 -8.70 -4.57 6.94
C TYR A 38 -8.66 -3.95 8.34
N GLU A 39 -9.79 -3.50 8.86
CA GLU A 39 -9.93 -2.93 10.20
C GLU A 39 -9.45 -3.89 11.30
N GLN A 40 -9.72 -5.19 11.15
CA GLN A 40 -9.35 -6.21 12.16
C GLN A 40 -7.84 -6.45 12.24
N THR A 41 -7.07 -6.00 11.26
CA THR A 41 -5.61 -6.11 11.29
C THR A 41 -4.93 -5.12 12.22
N GLY A 42 -5.54 -3.94 12.44
CA GLY A 42 -4.97 -2.84 13.22
C GLY A 42 -3.82 -2.08 12.54
N TYR A 43 -3.53 -2.35 11.25
CA TYR A 43 -2.39 -1.76 10.53
C TYR A 43 -2.76 -0.68 9.53
N PHE A 44 -4.05 -0.44 9.29
CA PHE A 44 -4.51 0.54 8.32
C PHE A 44 -5.05 1.80 9.00
N SER A 45 -4.74 2.97 8.42
CA SER A 45 -5.15 4.26 8.97
C SER A 45 -6.66 4.47 8.86
N LYS A 46 -7.20 5.35 9.71
CA LYS A 46 -8.62 5.69 9.74
C LYS A 46 -9.14 6.11 8.36
N ILE A 47 -8.41 6.96 7.62
CA ILE A 47 -8.82 7.41 6.28
C ILE A 47 -8.98 6.25 5.29
N VAL A 48 -8.10 5.23 5.36
CA VAL A 48 -8.21 4.03 4.52
C VAL A 48 -9.46 3.23 4.89
N ILE A 49 -9.68 2.97 6.18
CA ILE A 49 -10.86 2.21 6.64
C ILE A 49 -12.15 2.93 6.29
N ASP A 50 -12.21 4.25 6.49
CA ASP A 50 -13.37 5.07 6.16
C ASP A 50 -13.61 5.12 4.64
N TYR A 51 -12.57 5.14 3.82
CA TYR A 51 -12.70 5.04 2.36
C TYR A 51 -13.28 3.67 1.94
N LEU A 52 -12.76 2.57 2.49
CA LEU A 52 -13.25 1.23 2.19
C LEU A 52 -14.72 1.02 2.61
N SER A 53 -15.14 1.65 3.70
CA SER A 53 -16.53 1.63 4.17
C SER A 53 -17.44 2.65 3.47
N GLN A 54 -16.90 3.41 2.50
CA GLN A 54 -17.63 4.49 1.78
C GLN A 54 -18.24 5.54 2.74
N ASN A 55 -17.47 5.92 3.76
CA ASN A 55 -17.91 6.92 4.74
C ASN A 55 -18.24 8.25 4.06
N ASN A 56 -19.37 8.85 4.43
CA ASN A 56 -19.87 10.09 3.84
C ASN A 56 -18.87 11.25 3.93
N SER A 57 -18.02 11.30 4.96
CA SER A 57 -16.99 12.33 5.13
C SER A 57 -15.95 12.36 4.01
N LEU A 58 -15.82 11.29 3.22
CA LEU A 58 -14.85 11.19 2.12
C LEU A 58 -15.47 11.33 0.72
N GLN A 59 -16.80 11.36 0.58
CA GLN A 59 -17.48 11.39 -0.73
C GLN A 59 -17.09 12.59 -1.59
N ASN A 60 -16.73 13.71 -0.99
CA ASN A 60 -16.31 14.92 -1.73
C ASN A 60 -14.87 14.83 -2.25
N PHE A 61 -14.05 13.86 -1.80
CA PHE A 61 -12.63 13.77 -2.09
C PHE A 61 -12.27 12.75 -3.18
N TYR A 62 -13.24 11.98 -3.68
CA TYR A 62 -13.05 11.13 -4.86
C TYR A 62 -14.23 11.30 -5.82
N GLN A 63 -14.05 10.90 -7.08
CA GLN A 63 -15.07 11.11 -8.12
C GLN A 63 -15.92 9.86 -8.35
N HIS A 64 -15.32 8.67 -8.29
CA HIS A 64 -15.97 7.42 -8.63
C HIS A 64 -15.79 6.40 -7.50
N PRO A 65 -16.84 5.69 -7.09
CA PRO A 65 -16.72 4.63 -6.08
C PRO A 65 -15.94 3.43 -6.62
N ALA A 66 -15.27 2.70 -5.71
CA ALA A 66 -14.48 1.51 -6.05
C ALA A 66 -15.38 0.28 -6.31
N ASN A 67 -16.12 0.32 -7.41
CA ASN A 67 -17.00 -0.77 -7.87
C ASN A 67 -17.17 -0.73 -9.40
N LEU A 68 -17.88 -1.71 -9.95
CA LEU A 68 -18.08 -1.83 -11.40
C LEU A 68 -18.80 -0.61 -12.01
N GLN A 69 -19.76 0.00 -11.28
CA GLN A 69 -20.44 1.20 -11.77
C GLN A 69 -19.49 2.39 -11.84
N GLY A 70 -18.66 2.59 -10.80
CA GLY A 70 -17.65 3.64 -10.81
C GLY A 70 -16.65 3.50 -11.97
N ILE A 71 -16.30 2.27 -12.37
CA ILE A 71 -15.45 2.06 -13.56
C ILE A 71 -16.18 2.46 -14.84
N LYS A 72 -17.44 2.12 -15.02
CA LYS A 72 -18.24 2.58 -16.18
C LYS A 72 -18.32 4.09 -16.27
N ASP A 73 -18.48 4.75 -15.13
CA ASP A 73 -18.52 6.23 -15.04
C ASP A 73 -17.14 6.83 -15.35
N ALA A 74 -16.04 6.21 -14.87
CA ALA A 74 -14.67 6.61 -15.19
C ALA A 74 -14.37 6.43 -16.69
N ILE A 75 -14.80 5.34 -17.32
CA ILE A 75 -14.70 5.13 -18.77
C ILE A 75 -15.42 6.27 -19.52
N THR A 76 -16.62 6.60 -19.11
CA THR A 76 -17.41 7.68 -19.72
C THR A 76 -16.71 9.04 -19.60
N SER A 77 -16.09 9.30 -18.46
CA SER A 77 -15.30 10.52 -18.22
C SER A 77 -14.01 10.51 -19.05
N ARG A 78 -13.31 9.37 -19.11
CA ARG A 78 -12.04 9.21 -19.86
C ARG A 78 -12.24 9.38 -21.37
N LYS A 79 -13.35 8.93 -21.93
CA LYS A 79 -13.68 9.12 -23.37
C LYS A 79 -13.84 10.59 -23.77
N LYS A 80 -14.06 11.50 -22.82
CA LYS A 80 -14.13 12.95 -23.08
C LYS A 80 -12.76 13.64 -23.11
N PHE A 81 -11.71 12.95 -22.65
CA PHE A 81 -10.35 13.48 -22.60
C PHE A 81 -9.50 12.90 -23.73
N SER A 82 -8.85 13.77 -24.49
CA SER A 82 -8.02 13.38 -25.64
C SER A 82 -6.61 12.96 -25.16
N THR A 83 -6.45 11.69 -24.80
CA THR A 83 -5.12 11.12 -24.55
C THR A 83 -4.36 10.97 -25.86
N ASN A 84 -3.10 11.39 -25.90
CA ASN A 84 -2.23 11.23 -27.08
C ASN A 84 -1.75 9.77 -27.22
N ARG A 85 -2.70 8.88 -27.58
CA ARG A 85 -2.50 7.43 -27.70
C ARG A 85 -1.41 7.06 -28.70
N LYS A 86 -1.32 7.82 -29.82
CA LYS A 86 -0.30 7.60 -30.85
C LYS A 86 1.09 7.79 -30.27
N LEU A 87 1.32 8.90 -29.57
CA LEU A 87 2.59 9.19 -28.92
C LEU A 87 2.92 8.13 -27.85
N LEU A 88 1.95 7.78 -27.00
CA LEU A 88 2.13 6.75 -25.98
C LEU A 88 2.61 5.43 -26.59
N VAL A 89 1.93 4.95 -27.64
CA VAL A 89 2.28 3.69 -28.28
C VAL A 89 3.66 3.76 -28.94
N GLU A 90 3.98 4.84 -29.66
CA GLU A 90 5.30 5.03 -30.25
C GLU A 90 6.42 4.99 -29.21
N GLN A 91 6.22 5.62 -28.03
CA GLN A 91 7.23 5.61 -26.98
C GLN A 91 7.34 4.24 -26.29
N LEU A 92 6.24 3.52 -26.09
CA LEU A 92 6.26 2.15 -25.59
C LEU A 92 6.93 1.19 -26.58
N GLU A 93 6.58 1.24 -27.86
CA GLU A 93 7.22 0.42 -28.91
C GLU A 93 8.74 0.65 -28.89
N GLN A 94 9.20 1.91 -28.81
CA GLN A 94 10.62 2.25 -28.73
C GLN A 94 11.28 1.73 -27.44
N GLN A 95 10.63 1.89 -26.27
CA GLN A 95 11.14 1.40 -24.99
C GLN A 95 11.34 -0.12 -24.99
N TYR A 96 10.39 -0.85 -25.56
CA TYR A 96 10.41 -2.31 -25.58
C TYR A 96 11.39 -2.92 -26.61
N LEU A 97 12.02 -2.13 -27.46
CA LEU A 97 13.15 -2.61 -28.31
C LEU A 97 14.37 -3.06 -27.49
N ALA A 98 14.49 -2.59 -26.26
CA ALA A 98 15.62 -2.88 -25.36
C ALA A 98 15.50 -4.22 -24.61
N VAL A 99 14.34 -4.90 -24.66
CA VAL A 99 14.07 -6.12 -23.90
C VAL A 99 13.32 -7.14 -24.75
N GLU A 100 13.59 -8.42 -24.49
CA GLU A 100 12.73 -9.49 -25.00
C GLU A 100 11.41 -9.49 -24.24
N THR A 101 10.30 -9.57 -24.97
CA THR A 101 8.96 -9.51 -24.38
C THR A 101 7.98 -10.45 -25.06
N SER A 102 6.84 -10.73 -24.39
CA SER A 102 5.81 -11.62 -24.89
C SER A 102 4.95 -10.97 -26.00
N ASP A 103 4.33 -11.80 -26.82
CA ASP A 103 3.36 -11.34 -27.82
C ASP A 103 2.13 -10.69 -27.16
N LYS A 104 1.76 -11.10 -25.93
CA LYS A 104 0.67 -10.50 -25.17
C LYS A 104 0.95 -9.02 -24.86
N ILE A 105 2.19 -8.67 -24.48
CA ILE A 105 2.59 -7.26 -24.30
C ILE A 105 2.53 -6.48 -25.62
N LYS A 106 3.08 -7.02 -26.70
CA LYS A 106 3.04 -6.36 -28.03
C LYS A 106 1.60 -6.08 -28.46
N HIS A 107 0.73 -7.08 -28.26
CA HIS A 107 -0.71 -6.93 -28.53
C HIS A 107 -1.35 -5.85 -27.65
N ASN A 108 -1.03 -5.82 -26.35
CA ASN A 108 -1.55 -4.82 -25.43
C ASN A 108 -1.07 -3.41 -25.76
N ILE A 109 0.21 -3.24 -26.14
CA ILE A 109 0.74 -1.94 -26.59
C ILE A 109 -0.01 -1.48 -27.85
N THR A 110 -0.17 -2.34 -28.84
CA THR A 110 -0.91 -2.02 -30.07
C THR A 110 -2.37 -1.67 -29.78
N ALA A 111 -3.01 -2.38 -28.87
CA ALA A 111 -4.41 -2.15 -28.48
C ALA A 111 -4.65 -0.76 -27.89
N LEU A 112 -3.64 -0.13 -27.27
CA LEU A 112 -3.76 1.25 -26.74
C LEU A 112 -4.06 2.31 -27.81
N LYS A 113 -3.91 1.98 -29.12
CA LYS A 113 -4.35 2.85 -30.22
C LYS A 113 -5.87 2.99 -30.32
N ASP A 114 -6.60 1.98 -29.83
CA ASP A 114 -8.08 1.96 -29.86
C ASP A 114 -8.67 2.79 -28.71
N GLU A 115 -9.71 3.59 -29.03
CA GLU A 115 -10.37 4.48 -28.07
C GLU A 115 -11.14 3.72 -26.97
N ASN A 116 -11.50 2.45 -27.19
CA ASN A 116 -12.14 1.59 -26.21
C ASN A 116 -11.13 0.77 -25.39
N THR A 117 -9.83 1.04 -25.54
CA THR A 117 -8.80 0.43 -24.68
C THR A 117 -8.43 1.37 -23.55
N PHE A 118 -8.47 0.87 -22.32
CA PHE A 118 -8.19 1.59 -21.08
C PHE A 118 -7.11 0.89 -20.27
N THR A 119 -6.42 1.64 -19.42
CA THR A 119 -5.39 1.08 -18.54
C THR A 119 -5.88 0.93 -17.10
N ILE A 120 -5.40 -0.12 -16.44
CA ILE A 120 -5.46 -0.32 -15.00
C ILE A 120 -4.03 -0.10 -14.48
N CYS A 121 -3.80 1.05 -13.86
CA CYS A 121 -2.46 1.47 -13.50
C CYS A 121 -2.16 1.26 -12.01
N THR A 122 -0.96 0.79 -11.75
CA THR A 122 -0.32 0.90 -10.44
C THR A 122 1.06 1.51 -10.61
N ALA A 123 1.56 2.18 -9.58
CA ALA A 123 2.84 2.88 -9.65
C ALA A 123 3.72 2.58 -8.43
N HIS A 124 5.02 2.52 -8.65
CA HIS A 124 6.00 2.50 -7.57
C HIS A 124 7.37 2.97 -8.06
N GLN A 125 8.22 3.39 -7.10
CA GLN A 125 9.61 3.73 -7.38
C GLN A 125 10.42 2.47 -7.71
N PRO A 126 11.58 2.60 -8.40
CA PRO A 126 12.43 1.49 -8.76
C PRO A 126 13.37 1.11 -7.60
N ASN A 127 12.82 0.59 -6.49
CA ASN A 127 13.63 0.03 -5.42
C ASN A 127 14.55 -1.07 -5.94
N ILE A 128 15.75 -1.18 -5.37
CA ILE A 128 16.65 -2.30 -5.72
C ILE A 128 15.93 -3.64 -5.50
N PHE A 129 16.04 -4.54 -6.50
CA PHE A 129 15.44 -5.88 -6.48
C PHE A 129 13.93 -5.88 -6.16
N THR A 130 13.19 -4.85 -6.59
CA THR A 130 11.75 -4.58 -6.33
C THR A 130 11.40 -4.14 -4.91
N GLY A 131 12.35 -4.02 -3.99
CA GLY A 131 12.05 -3.62 -2.61
C GLY A 131 11.14 -4.59 -1.86
N HIS A 132 10.06 -4.08 -1.32
CA HIS A 132 9.14 -4.84 -0.46
C HIS A 132 8.10 -5.67 -1.23
N LEU A 133 7.56 -6.71 -0.61
CA LEU A 133 6.54 -7.62 -1.18
C LEU A 133 5.33 -6.90 -1.80
N TYR A 134 4.89 -5.80 -1.20
CA TYR A 134 3.72 -5.07 -1.71
C TYR A 134 3.92 -4.53 -3.14
N PHE A 135 5.16 -4.37 -3.61
CA PHE A 135 5.47 -4.05 -5.00
C PHE A 135 4.88 -5.11 -5.96
N ILE A 136 5.12 -6.37 -5.65
CA ILE A 136 4.59 -7.51 -6.40
C ILE A 136 3.06 -7.58 -6.28
N TYR A 137 2.52 -7.34 -5.10
CA TYR A 137 1.07 -7.39 -4.84
C TYR A 137 0.30 -6.33 -5.63
N LYS A 138 0.84 -5.11 -5.75
CA LYS A 138 0.28 -4.05 -6.60
C LYS A 138 0.16 -4.50 -8.05
N ILE A 139 1.23 -5.04 -8.60
CA ILE A 139 1.30 -5.49 -9.99
C ILE A 139 0.29 -6.62 -10.24
N ILE A 140 0.28 -7.64 -9.38
CA ILE A 140 -0.62 -8.77 -9.54
C ILE A 140 -2.09 -8.33 -9.42
N HIS A 141 -2.40 -7.37 -8.54
CA HIS A 141 -3.75 -6.82 -8.43
C HIS A 141 -4.17 -6.08 -9.73
N ALA A 142 -3.27 -5.30 -10.34
CA ALA A 142 -3.56 -4.63 -11.61
C ALA A 142 -3.82 -5.65 -12.75
N ILE A 143 -3.04 -6.72 -12.81
CA ILE A 143 -3.24 -7.81 -13.76
C ILE A 143 -4.60 -8.50 -13.51
N LYS A 144 -4.89 -8.89 -12.26
CA LYS A 144 -6.12 -9.59 -11.88
C LYS A 144 -7.36 -8.77 -12.21
N LEU A 145 -7.35 -7.49 -11.88
CA LEU A 145 -8.47 -6.60 -12.16
C LEU A 145 -8.66 -6.39 -13.67
N ALA A 146 -7.58 -6.20 -14.43
CA ALA A 146 -7.66 -6.08 -15.89
C ALA A 146 -8.24 -7.34 -16.52
N ASP A 147 -7.80 -8.55 -16.12
CA ASP A 147 -8.35 -9.82 -16.61
C ASP A 147 -9.84 -9.98 -16.25
N THR A 148 -10.23 -9.54 -15.04
CA THR A 148 -11.65 -9.56 -14.62
C THR A 148 -12.49 -8.62 -15.47
N LEU A 149 -12.05 -7.37 -15.65
CA LEU A 149 -12.79 -6.37 -16.42
C LEU A 149 -12.88 -6.72 -17.90
N ASN A 150 -11.85 -7.34 -18.49
CA ASN A 150 -11.90 -7.85 -19.87
C ASN A 150 -12.97 -8.93 -20.05
N ARG A 151 -13.28 -9.70 -19.01
CA ARG A 151 -14.36 -10.68 -19.02
C ARG A 151 -15.73 -10.03 -18.79
N ASP A 152 -15.81 -9.09 -17.84
CA ASP A 152 -17.06 -8.53 -17.33
C ASP A 152 -17.57 -7.35 -18.18
N LEU A 153 -16.69 -6.69 -18.96
CA LEU A 153 -16.99 -5.56 -19.85
C LEU A 153 -16.36 -5.79 -21.25
N PRO A 154 -16.81 -6.79 -22.00
CA PRO A 154 -16.17 -7.25 -23.24
C PRO A 154 -16.19 -6.22 -24.39
N GLU A 155 -17.00 -5.17 -24.29
CA GLU A 155 -17.04 -4.04 -25.23
C GLU A 155 -15.82 -3.10 -25.10
N ASN A 156 -15.05 -3.24 -24.02
CA ASN A 156 -13.82 -2.49 -23.78
C ASN A 156 -12.64 -3.45 -23.59
N LYS A 157 -11.44 -2.93 -23.83
CA LYS A 157 -10.20 -3.63 -23.52
C LYS A 157 -9.52 -2.98 -22.32
N PHE A 158 -9.06 -3.80 -21.36
CA PHE A 158 -8.32 -3.32 -20.18
C PHE A 158 -6.91 -3.90 -20.19
N VAL A 159 -5.93 -3.02 -20.05
CA VAL A 159 -4.51 -3.36 -20.11
C VAL A 159 -3.87 -3.00 -18.77
N PRO A 160 -3.22 -3.95 -18.08
CA PRO A 160 -2.50 -3.65 -16.85
C PRO A 160 -1.21 -2.88 -17.15
N VAL A 161 -0.97 -1.80 -16.39
CA VAL A 161 0.22 -0.95 -16.53
C VAL A 161 0.90 -0.76 -15.18
N PHE A 162 2.21 -0.94 -15.15
CA PHE A 162 3.08 -0.56 -14.05
C PHE A 162 3.88 0.69 -14.43
N TYR A 163 3.57 1.80 -13.77
CA TYR A 163 4.25 3.09 -13.93
C TYR A 163 5.45 3.15 -12.98
N VAL A 164 6.65 3.25 -13.52
CA VAL A 164 7.89 3.32 -12.72
C VAL A 164 8.15 4.75 -12.28
N GLY A 165 8.11 5.02 -10.99
CA GLY A 165 8.44 6.33 -10.41
C GLY A 165 9.95 6.58 -10.39
N SER A 166 10.59 6.56 -11.56
CA SER A 166 12.05 6.50 -11.72
C SER A 166 12.81 7.74 -11.30
N GLU A 167 12.12 8.86 -11.10
CA GLU A 167 12.74 10.16 -10.82
C GLU A 167 12.93 10.46 -9.34
N ASP A 168 12.51 9.57 -8.45
CA ASP A 168 12.70 9.76 -7.02
C ASP A 168 14.19 9.70 -6.64
N ALA A 169 14.60 10.53 -5.67
CA ALA A 169 15.98 10.67 -5.23
C ALA A 169 16.24 10.14 -3.80
N ASP A 170 15.23 9.50 -3.18
CA ASP A 170 15.37 8.94 -1.84
C ASP A 170 16.14 7.61 -1.87
N LEU A 171 17.47 7.70 -1.92
CA LEU A 171 18.33 6.52 -1.94
C LEU A 171 18.26 5.74 -0.62
N GLU A 172 17.98 6.39 0.51
CA GLU A 172 17.86 5.70 1.79
C GLU A 172 16.69 4.71 1.78
N GLU A 173 15.55 5.10 1.19
CA GLU A 173 14.39 4.22 1.02
C GLU A 173 14.59 3.23 -0.14
N LEU A 174 15.08 3.71 -1.30
CA LEU A 174 15.10 2.91 -2.53
C LEU A 174 16.29 1.97 -2.64
N GLY A 175 17.36 2.26 -1.91
CA GLY A 175 18.61 1.50 -1.87
C GLY A 175 18.65 0.41 -0.80
N GLU A 176 17.53 0.11 -0.14
CA GLU A 176 17.48 -0.94 0.88
C GLU A 176 16.58 -2.12 0.48
N VAL A 177 16.92 -3.30 0.99
CA VAL A 177 16.11 -4.51 0.83
C VAL A 177 16.31 -5.45 2.03
N PHE A 178 15.23 -6.13 2.43
CA PHE A 178 15.25 -7.14 3.49
C PHE A 178 15.08 -8.53 2.90
N ILE A 179 15.98 -9.44 3.26
CA ILE A 179 15.97 -10.84 2.82
C ILE A 179 16.04 -11.73 4.05
N ASN A 180 15.00 -12.48 4.35
CA ASN A 180 14.89 -13.34 5.54
C ASN A 180 15.19 -12.58 6.86
N GLY A 181 14.70 -11.33 6.97
CA GLY A 181 14.90 -10.46 8.12
C GLY A 181 16.26 -9.76 8.19
N GLU A 182 17.18 -10.02 7.25
CA GLU A 182 18.46 -9.31 7.16
C GLU A 182 18.35 -8.11 6.23
N LYS A 183 18.77 -6.94 6.69
CA LYS A 183 18.80 -5.69 5.93
C LYS A 183 20.06 -5.59 5.09
N TYR A 184 19.90 -5.25 3.82
CA TYR A 184 20.98 -4.92 2.88
C TYR A 184 20.76 -3.49 2.40
N GLU A 185 21.83 -2.68 2.43
CA GLU A 185 21.82 -1.27 2.02
C GLU A 185 22.87 -1.05 0.93
N TRP A 186 22.43 -0.39 -0.14
CA TRP A 186 23.31 -0.01 -1.24
C TRP A 186 23.98 1.34 -0.95
N HIS A 187 25.26 1.28 -0.65
CA HIS A 187 26.09 2.47 -0.44
C HIS A 187 26.78 2.86 -1.74
N THR A 188 26.43 3.97 -2.31
CA THR A 188 27.02 4.51 -3.54
C THR A 188 27.30 6.00 -3.40
N GLN A 189 28.23 6.52 -4.21
CA GLN A 189 28.52 7.97 -4.31
C GLN A 189 27.67 8.65 -5.38
N GLN A 190 26.80 7.92 -6.07
CA GLN A 190 25.88 8.48 -7.05
C GLN A 190 24.79 9.29 -6.35
N THR A 191 24.33 10.35 -7.01
CA THR A 191 23.30 11.27 -6.49
C THR A 191 22.26 11.56 -7.57
N GLY A 192 21.20 12.28 -7.23
CA GLY A 192 20.09 12.61 -8.14
C GLY A 192 19.00 11.53 -8.15
N ALA A 193 18.32 11.36 -9.27
CA ALA A 193 17.24 10.38 -9.39
C ALA A 193 17.78 8.95 -9.35
N VAL A 194 17.28 8.14 -8.41
CA VAL A 194 17.71 6.74 -8.23
C VAL A 194 17.52 5.91 -9.49
N GLY A 195 16.44 6.13 -10.22
CA GLY A 195 16.20 5.44 -11.49
C GLY A 195 17.29 5.66 -12.55
N ARG A 196 17.97 6.81 -12.54
CA ARG A 196 19.09 7.13 -13.43
C ARG A 196 20.44 6.63 -12.92
N MET A 197 20.57 6.28 -11.62
CA MET A 197 21.79 5.70 -11.07
C MET A 197 22.09 4.37 -11.74
N LYS A 198 23.37 4.01 -11.76
CA LYS A 198 23.85 2.78 -12.44
C LYS A 198 24.17 1.70 -11.43
N VAL A 199 23.85 0.47 -11.78
CA VAL A 199 24.31 -0.71 -11.08
C VAL A 199 25.84 -0.69 -11.00
N ASP A 200 26.38 -0.65 -9.80
CA ASP A 200 27.82 -0.61 -9.51
C ASP A 200 28.29 -1.90 -8.81
N ASP A 201 29.59 -1.95 -8.48
CA ASP A 201 30.17 -3.12 -7.84
C ASP A 201 29.64 -3.33 -6.41
N GLU A 202 29.21 -2.25 -5.70
CA GLU A 202 28.64 -2.38 -4.35
C GLU A 202 27.28 -3.06 -4.40
N LEU A 203 26.43 -2.68 -5.36
CA LEU A 203 25.13 -3.35 -5.54
C LEU A 203 25.29 -4.83 -5.95
N LEU A 204 26.28 -5.12 -6.81
CA LEU A 204 26.58 -6.51 -7.19
C LEU A 204 27.15 -7.35 -6.02
N LYS A 205 27.88 -6.75 -5.07
CA LYS A 205 28.30 -7.41 -3.83
C LYS A 205 27.09 -7.80 -2.96
N ILE A 206 26.09 -6.92 -2.86
CA ILE A 206 24.84 -7.23 -2.16
C ILE A 206 24.16 -8.44 -2.81
N LEU A 207 24.00 -8.42 -4.13
CA LEU A 207 23.39 -9.53 -4.86
C LEU A 207 24.14 -10.85 -4.65
N LYS A 208 25.48 -10.80 -4.57
CA LYS A 208 26.30 -11.98 -4.25
C LYS A 208 26.04 -12.53 -2.85
N LYS A 209 25.83 -11.65 -1.84
CA LYS A 209 25.46 -12.07 -0.48
C LYS A 209 24.08 -12.71 -0.45
N ILE A 210 23.09 -12.09 -1.10
CA ILE A 210 21.72 -12.61 -1.22
C ILE A 210 21.72 -13.99 -1.90
N LYS A 211 22.52 -14.16 -2.96
CA LYS A 211 22.72 -15.45 -3.62
C LYS A 211 23.15 -16.53 -2.62
N GLY A 212 24.09 -16.21 -1.72
CA GLY A 212 24.57 -17.16 -0.71
C GLY A 212 23.47 -17.68 0.21
N GLN A 213 22.45 -16.87 0.49
CA GLN A 213 21.29 -17.28 1.32
C GLN A 213 20.26 -18.10 0.54
N LEU A 214 19.95 -17.70 -0.70
CA LEU A 214 18.79 -18.21 -1.42
C LEU A 214 19.07 -19.45 -2.26
N VAL A 215 20.31 -19.69 -2.69
CA VAL A 215 20.62 -20.82 -3.61
C VAL A 215 20.36 -22.20 -3.01
N VAL A 216 20.18 -22.32 -1.70
CA VAL A 216 19.84 -23.56 -1.00
C VAL A 216 18.37 -23.92 -1.10
N GLU A 217 17.51 -22.97 -1.47
CA GLU A 217 16.08 -23.18 -1.67
C GLU A 217 15.79 -23.78 -3.06
N SER A 218 14.66 -24.44 -3.20
CA SER A 218 14.28 -25.23 -4.39
C SER A 218 14.37 -24.43 -5.70
N PHE A 219 13.97 -23.15 -5.71
CA PHE A 219 13.99 -22.25 -6.87
C PHE A 219 14.96 -21.07 -6.65
N GLY A 220 15.83 -21.18 -5.65
CA GLY A 220 16.76 -20.11 -5.30
C GLY A 220 17.73 -19.76 -6.41
N LYS A 221 18.19 -20.76 -7.17
CA LYS A 221 19.06 -20.54 -8.33
C LYS A 221 18.33 -19.79 -9.44
N GLU A 222 17.08 -20.16 -9.73
CA GLU A 222 16.25 -19.52 -10.76
C GLU A 222 16.02 -18.03 -10.48
N VAL A 223 15.57 -17.68 -9.27
CA VAL A 223 15.32 -16.26 -8.94
C VAL A 223 16.61 -15.42 -8.94
N ILE A 224 17.72 -15.99 -8.52
CA ILE A 224 19.01 -15.29 -8.57
C ILE A 224 19.46 -15.05 -10.01
N GLU A 225 19.31 -16.03 -10.89
CA GLU A 225 19.61 -15.87 -12.34
C GLU A 225 18.75 -14.78 -12.96
N LEU A 226 17.42 -14.76 -12.71
CA LEU A 226 16.52 -13.70 -13.16
C LEU A 226 17.00 -12.31 -12.74
N VAL A 227 17.41 -12.15 -11.48
CA VAL A 227 17.89 -10.85 -10.98
C VAL A 227 19.27 -10.51 -11.58
N GLN A 228 20.19 -11.47 -11.69
CA GLN A 228 21.53 -11.25 -12.25
C GLN A 228 21.49 -10.83 -13.73
N GLU A 229 20.57 -11.34 -14.53
CA GLU A 229 20.39 -10.95 -15.91
C GLU A 229 19.89 -9.50 -16.06
N CYS A 230 19.18 -9.00 -15.07
CA CYS A 230 18.63 -7.64 -15.08
C CYS A 230 19.58 -6.63 -14.43
N TYR A 231 20.18 -6.96 -13.29
CA TYR A 231 21.10 -6.07 -12.58
C TYR A 231 22.55 -6.29 -13.03
N VAL A 232 22.87 -5.84 -14.25
CA VAL A 232 24.23 -5.90 -14.80
C VAL A 232 24.95 -4.56 -14.65
N LYS A 233 26.27 -4.60 -14.40
CA LYS A 233 27.09 -3.40 -14.18
C LYS A 233 26.89 -2.35 -15.30
N GLY A 234 26.66 -1.12 -14.91
CA GLY A 234 26.47 0.03 -15.80
C GLY A 234 25.05 0.23 -16.34
N ARG A 235 24.13 -0.75 -16.18
CA ARG A 235 22.70 -0.56 -16.48
C ARG A 235 22.09 0.39 -15.48
N THR A 236 21.14 1.24 -15.88
CA THR A 236 20.41 2.10 -14.93
C THR A 236 19.48 1.29 -14.03
N ILE A 237 19.17 1.82 -12.84
CA ILE A 237 18.27 1.13 -11.90
C ILE A 237 16.86 1.01 -12.49
N GLN A 238 16.37 2.04 -13.19
CA GLN A 238 15.06 1.95 -13.86
C GLN A 238 15.03 0.87 -14.95
N ASP A 239 16.11 0.71 -15.73
CA ASP A 239 16.17 -0.32 -16.77
C ASP A 239 16.35 -1.72 -16.18
N ALA A 240 17.05 -1.83 -15.04
CA ALA A 240 17.15 -3.09 -14.28
C ALA A 240 15.79 -3.48 -13.70
N CYS A 241 15.04 -2.53 -13.12
CA CYS A 241 13.69 -2.72 -12.64
C CYS A 241 12.74 -3.11 -13.79
N PHE A 242 12.78 -2.38 -14.91
CA PHE A 242 12.01 -2.70 -16.12
C PHE A 242 12.27 -4.12 -16.59
N CYS A 243 13.53 -4.50 -16.73
CA CYS A 243 13.93 -5.85 -17.12
C CYS A 243 13.35 -6.93 -16.19
N LEU A 244 13.50 -6.75 -14.87
CA LEU A 244 13.05 -7.73 -13.88
C LEU A 244 11.52 -7.86 -13.86
N VAL A 245 10.79 -6.73 -13.86
CA VAL A 245 9.32 -6.74 -13.88
C VAL A 245 8.81 -7.34 -15.19
N ASN A 246 9.42 -7.02 -16.34
CA ASN A 246 9.05 -7.63 -17.61
C ASN A 246 9.27 -9.15 -17.58
N LYS A 247 10.40 -9.65 -17.08
CA LYS A 247 10.67 -11.10 -16.98
C LYS A 247 9.67 -11.83 -16.07
N LEU A 248 9.23 -11.19 -14.99
CA LEU A 248 8.28 -11.78 -14.05
C LEU A 248 6.84 -11.80 -14.58
N PHE A 249 6.43 -10.80 -15.38
CA PHE A 249 5.02 -10.56 -15.69
C PHE A 249 4.69 -10.43 -17.18
N ALA A 250 5.64 -10.63 -18.09
CA ALA A 250 5.39 -10.51 -19.54
C ALA A 250 4.27 -11.44 -20.02
N ASP A 251 4.21 -12.67 -19.52
CA ASP A 251 3.18 -13.66 -19.88
C ASP A 251 1.77 -13.23 -19.42
N HIS A 252 1.69 -12.33 -18.43
CA HIS A 252 0.44 -11.72 -17.99
C HIS A 252 0.04 -10.48 -18.81
N GLY A 253 0.92 -10.00 -19.72
CA GLY A 253 0.65 -8.86 -20.58
C GLY A 253 0.77 -7.51 -19.87
N LEU A 254 1.49 -7.44 -18.73
CA LEU A 254 1.75 -6.20 -18.01
C LEU A 254 2.65 -5.28 -18.83
N ILE A 255 2.20 -4.08 -19.12
CA ILE A 255 3.05 -3.03 -19.69
C ILE A 255 3.78 -2.32 -18.54
N VAL A 256 5.11 -2.24 -18.64
CA VAL A 256 5.93 -1.38 -17.79
C VAL A 256 6.17 -0.08 -18.51
N LEU A 257 5.86 1.06 -17.90
CA LEU A 257 6.06 2.39 -18.46
C LEU A 257 7.16 3.13 -17.68
N LEU A 258 8.18 3.58 -18.41
CA LEU A 258 9.21 4.49 -17.91
C LEU A 258 8.83 5.93 -18.29
N PRO A 259 8.35 6.74 -17.33
CA PRO A 259 7.84 8.08 -17.62
C PRO A 259 8.93 9.14 -17.76
N ASP A 260 10.18 8.83 -17.39
CA ASP A 260 11.34 9.71 -17.61
C ASP A 260 11.67 9.76 -19.13
N ASN A 261 10.80 10.44 -19.86
CA ASN A 261 10.78 10.49 -21.33
C ASN A 261 10.44 11.90 -21.81
N THR A 262 11.32 12.49 -22.62
CA THR A 262 11.18 13.85 -23.13
C THR A 262 9.86 14.10 -23.85
N LYS A 263 9.45 13.17 -24.72
CA LYS A 263 8.24 13.35 -25.53
C LYS A 263 6.96 13.25 -24.70
N LEU A 264 6.91 12.30 -23.75
CA LEU A 264 5.77 12.17 -22.84
C LEU A 264 5.67 13.38 -21.89
N LYS A 265 6.79 13.86 -21.34
CA LYS A 265 6.80 15.05 -20.47
C LYS A 265 6.39 16.33 -21.17
N LYS A 266 6.57 16.39 -22.50
CA LYS A 266 6.14 17.54 -23.30
C LYS A 266 4.63 17.79 -23.21
N GLU A 267 3.83 16.74 -23.01
CA GLU A 267 2.38 16.85 -22.78
C GLU A 267 2.04 17.61 -21.48
N MET A 268 3.00 17.73 -20.54
CA MET A 268 2.81 18.40 -19.25
C MET A 268 3.33 19.83 -19.20
N VAL A 269 3.96 20.33 -20.26
CA VAL A 269 4.56 21.68 -20.27
C VAL A 269 3.56 22.77 -19.83
N PRO A 270 2.29 22.79 -20.26
CA PRO A 270 1.34 23.80 -19.79
C PRO A 270 1.06 23.74 -18.28
N VAL A 271 0.96 22.54 -17.72
CA VAL A 271 0.75 22.33 -16.27
C VAL A 271 2.01 22.73 -15.49
N PHE A 272 3.17 22.40 -16.01
CA PHE A 272 4.45 22.77 -15.38
C PHE A 272 4.70 24.28 -15.42
N GLU A 273 4.32 24.97 -16.52
CA GLU A 273 4.35 26.44 -16.57
C GLU A 273 3.45 27.07 -15.51
N ASP A 274 2.24 26.54 -15.36
CA ASP A 274 1.28 27.01 -14.37
C ASP A 274 1.78 26.80 -12.92
N ASP A 275 2.35 25.63 -12.62
CA ASP A 275 2.95 25.33 -11.32
C ASP A 275 4.11 26.28 -11.00
N ILE A 276 5.01 26.52 -11.95
CA ILE A 276 6.22 27.35 -11.75
C ILE A 276 5.87 28.83 -11.60
N PHE A 277 4.95 29.34 -12.44
CA PHE A 277 4.79 30.79 -12.60
C PHE A 277 3.51 31.35 -11.94
N LEU A 278 2.53 30.50 -11.63
CA LEU A 278 1.27 30.89 -11.04
C LEU A 278 0.97 30.17 -9.70
N ASN A 279 1.66 29.09 -9.39
CA ASN A 279 1.51 28.28 -8.18
C ASN A 279 0.10 27.67 -8.00
N THR A 280 -0.70 27.60 -9.05
CA THR A 280 -2.10 27.14 -9.02
C THR A 280 -2.27 25.75 -8.38
N PRO A 281 -1.43 24.72 -8.70
CA PRO A 281 -1.52 23.41 -8.04
C PRO A 281 -1.39 23.47 -6.53
N SER A 282 -0.49 24.33 -6.02
CA SER A 282 -0.28 24.50 -4.58
C SER A 282 -1.52 25.07 -3.89
N GLU A 283 -2.12 26.10 -4.44
CA GLU A 283 -3.32 26.76 -3.89
C GLU A 283 -4.49 25.79 -3.81
N ILE A 284 -4.75 25.05 -4.90
CA ILE A 284 -5.88 24.10 -4.98
C ILE A 284 -5.69 22.98 -3.96
N VAL A 285 -4.50 22.33 -3.95
CA VAL A 285 -4.25 21.19 -3.08
C VAL A 285 -4.22 21.60 -1.61
N ASN A 286 -3.70 22.78 -1.25
CA ASN A 286 -3.78 23.28 0.11
C ASN A 286 -5.23 23.43 0.58
N THR A 287 -6.11 24.01 -0.26
CA THR A 287 -7.53 24.17 0.07
C THR A 287 -8.22 22.81 0.31
N THR A 288 -7.97 21.82 -0.56
CA THR A 288 -8.54 20.47 -0.40
C THR A 288 -7.96 19.77 0.84
N SER A 289 -6.66 19.93 1.09
CA SER A 289 -5.99 19.34 2.26
C SER A 289 -6.47 19.94 3.58
N GLU A 290 -6.77 21.25 3.64
CA GLU A 290 -7.36 21.90 4.82
C GLU A 290 -8.74 21.29 5.14
N GLN A 291 -9.59 21.09 4.14
CA GLN A 291 -10.89 20.44 4.32
C GLN A 291 -10.73 18.99 4.81
N LEU A 292 -9.79 18.23 4.24
CA LEU A 292 -9.53 16.86 4.66
C LEU A 292 -8.96 16.78 6.08
N ALA A 293 -8.15 17.77 6.49
CA ALA A 293 -7.52 17.86 7.80
C ALA A 293 -8.51 18.00 8.96
N GLU A 294 -9.77 18.41 8.71
CA GLU A 294 -10.81 18.44 9.74
C GLU A 294 -11.06 17.04 10.35
N HIS A 295 -10.81 15.97 9.61
CA HIS A 295 -11.16 14.62 10.03
C HIS A 295 -10.00 13.62 9.95
N TYR A 296 -8.97 13.90 9.13
CA TYR A 296 -7.90 12.95 8.79
C TYR A 296 -6.53 13.61 8.78
N LYS A 297 -5.49 12.79 8.94
CA LYS A 297 -4.11 13.23 8.76
C LYS A 297 -3.81 13.38 7.26
N VAL A 298 -3.41 14.56 6.84
CA VAL A 298 -2.94 14.89 5.49
C VAL A 298 -1.64 14.16 5.16
N GLN A 299 -1.47 13.74 3.92
CA GLN A 299 -0.29 13.01 3.44
C GLN A 299 0.53 13.80 2.40
N ALA A 300 -0.11 14.62 1.56
CA ALA A 300 0.58 15.48 0.62
C ALA A 300 0.75 16.89 1.21
N TYR A 301 1.95 17.45 1.03
CA TYR A 301 2.26 18.81 1.47
C TYR A 301 2.73 19.60 0.24
N PRO A 302 1.83 20.33 -0.46
CA PRO A 302 2.18 21.12 -1.62
C PRO A 302 3.22 22.20 -1.25
N ARG A 303 4.08 22.51 -2.21
CA ARG A 303 5.04 23.60 -2.15
C ARG A 303 4.62 24.67 -3.14
N GLU A 304 5.15 25.87 -3.03
CA GLU A 304 4.92 26.91 -4.05
C GLU A 304 5.14 26.35 -5.47
N ILE A 305 6.28 25.68 -5.68
CA ILE A 305 6.61 24.97 -6.92
C ILE A 305 6.73 23.48 -6.60
N ASN A 306 5.95 22.67 -7.29
CA ASN A 306 5.86 21.22 -7.10
C ASN A 306 6.75 20.41 -8.06
N LEU A 307 7.75 21.09 -8.63
CA LEU A 307 8.73 20.54 -9.56
C LEU A 307 10.13 20.57 -8.97
N PHE A 308 10.90 19.56 -9.35
CA PHE A 308 12.35 19.51 -9.15
C PHE A 308 13.04 19.70 -10.48
N TYR A 309 14.22 20.29 -10.47
CA TYR A 309 15.12 20.31 -11.61
C TYR A 309 15.98 19.05 -11.60
N LEU A 310 15.92 18.30 -12.70
CA LEU A 310 16.54 16.98 -12.86
C LEU A 310 17.55 17.02 -14.01
N LYS A 311 18.84 17.03 -13.69
CA LYS A 311 19.91 17.01 -14.68
C LYS A 311 21.11 16.26 -14.14
N ASP A 312 21.69 15.37 -14.94
CA ASP A 312 22.86 14.58 -14.56
C ASP A 312 22.68 13.91 -13.20
N ASN A 313 23.44 14.34 -12.20
CA ASN A 313 23.45 13.80 -10.83
C ASN A 313 22.65 14.68 -9.85
N ILE A 314 21.78 15.55 -10.32
CA ILE A 314 20.97 16.40 -9.45
C ILE A 314 19.48 16.16 -9.67
N ARG A 315 18.72 16.20 -8.59
CA ARG A 315 17.26 16.34 -8.53
C ARG A 315 16.94 17.24 -7.35
N ASN A 316 16.98 18.53 -7.59
CA ASN A 316 16.88 19.55 -6.55
C ASN A 316 15.67 20.45 -6.78
N ARG A 317 15.13 21.03 -5.72
CA ARG A 317 13.94 21.89 -5.78
C ARG A 317 14.19 23.14 -6.60
N ILE A 318 13.18 23.53 -7.35
CA ILE A 318 13.08 24.84 -7.96
C ILE A 318 12.43 25.76 -6.93
N VAL A 319 13.10 26.86 -6.57
CA VAL A 319 12.57 27.84 -5.62
C VAL A 319 12.65 29.24 -6.22
N GLN A 320 11.58 30.02 -6.10
CA GLN A 320 11.57 31.41 -6.53
C GLN A 320 12.16 32.31 -5.45
N GLN A 321 13.07 33.19 -5.83
CA GLN A 321 13.61 34.24 -4.97
C GLN A 321 13.55 35.58 -5.73
N LYS A 322 12.53 36.38 -5.45
CA LYS A 322 12.19 37.58 -6.23
C LYS A 322 11.99 37.24 -7.71
N ASP A 323 12.79 37.80 -8.61
CA ASP A 323 12.69 37.61 -10.06
C ASP A 323 13.57 36.48 -10.60
N ILE A 324 14.21 35.71 -9.72
CA ILE A 324 15.14 34.62 -10.08
C ILE A 324 14.62 33.30 -9.55
N TYR A 325 14.73 32.26 -10.37
CA TYR A 325 14.44 30.86 -10.02
C TYR A 325 15.78 30.15 -9.74
N LYS A 326 15.95 29.64 -8.54
CA LYS A 326 17.17 28.93 -8.12
C LYS A 326 16.91 27.45 -7.98
N ILE A 327 17.89 26.66 -8.40
CA ILE A 327 17.92 25.24 -8.11
C ILE A 327 18.63 25.06 -6.77
N GLN A 328 17.86 24.70 -5.75
CA GLN A 328 18.32 24.63 -4.36
C GLN A 328 19.59 23.77 -4.24
N ASP A 329 20.52 24.18 -3.37
CA ASP A 329 21.80 23.50 -3.09
C ASP A 329 22.70 23.29 -4.32
N THR A 330 22.50 24.13 -5.37
CA THR A 330 23.35 24.17 -6.57
C THR A 330 23.70 25.62 -6.92
N GLY A 331 24.62 25.81 -7.89
CA GLY A 331 24.90 27.15 -8.45
C GLY A 331 24.00 27.53 -9.63
N ILE A 332 22.98 26.71 -9.96
CA ILE A 332 22.12 26.93 -11.14
C ILE A 332 21.01 27.90 -10.79
N GLN A 333 20.82 28.91 -11.62
CA GLN A 333 19.73 29.86 -11.52
C GLN A 333 19.25 30.31 -12.90
N PHE A 334 18.02 30.75 -12.99
CA PHE A 334 17.35 31.19 -14.21
C PHE A 334 16.54 32.46 -13.97
N THR A 335 16.49 33.34 -14.96
CA THR A 335 15.39 34.31 -15.07
C THR A 335 14.09 33.59 -15.47
N LYS A 336 12.96 34.28 -15.42
CA LYS A 336 11.66 33.72 -15.84
C LYS A 336 11.69 33.24 -17.29
N GLU A 337 12.24 34.03 -18.20
CA GLU A 337 12.35 33.71 -19.62
C GLU A 337 13.29 32.53 -19.88
N GLU A 338 14.44 32.49 -19.20
CA GLU A 338 15.39 31.38 -19.31
C GLU A 338 14.76 30.07 -18.83
N LEU A 339 14.05 30.08 -17.68
CA LEU A 339 13.40 28.89 -17.15
C LEU A 339 12.26 28.41 -18.05
N LYS A 340 11.49 29.34 -18.64
CA LYS A 340 10.45 29.01 -19.62
C LYS A 340 11.03 28.37 -20.88
N ASN A 341 12.14 28.91 -21.38
CA ASN A 341 12.85 28.32 -22.52
C ASN A 341 13.42 26.94 -22.17
N GLU A 342 14.02 26.79 -20.99
CA GLU A 342 14.55 25.51 -20.50
C GLU A 342 13.45 24.45 -20.41
N LEU A 343 12.29 24.79 -19.87
CA LEU A 343 11.13 23.89 -19.78
C LEU A 343 10.63 23.46 -21.17
N THR A 344 10.56 24.40 -22.11
CA THR A 344 10.07 24.12 -23.47
C THR A 344 11.03 23.23 -24.26
N GLN A 345 12.34 23.47 -24.13
CA GLN A 345 13.37 22.75 -24.88
C GLN A 345 13.74 21.41 -24.24
N TYR A 346 13.72 21.32 -22.91
CA TYR A 346 14.19 20.18 -22.13
C TYR A 346 13.18 19.77 -21.04
N PRO A 347 11.94 19.41 -21.41
CA PRO A 347 10.90 19.04 -20.42
C PRO A 347 11.30 17.86 -19.52
N GLU A 348 12.22 16.99 -19.98
CA GLU A 348 12.78 15.89 -19.19
C GLU A 348 13.61 16.33 -17.98
N ARG A 349 13.99 17.62 -17.94
CA ARG A 349 14.70 18.21 -16.78
C ARG A 349 13.76 18.68 -15.67
N PHE A 350 12.46 18.53 -15.86
CA PHE A 350 11.46 18.91 -14.86
C PHE A 350 10.78 17.65 -14.33
N SER A 351 11.00 17.38 -13.03
CA SER A 351 10.54 16.18 -12.37
C SER A 351 9.40 16.52 -11.39
N PRO A 352 8.19 16.04 -11.63
CA PRO A 352 7.07 16.31 -10.73
C PRO A 352 7.23 15.63 -9.37
N ASN A 353 6.77 16.31 -8.31
CA ASN A 353 6.58 15.70 -7.01
C ASN A 353 5.34 14.78 -7.01
N VAL A 354 4.96 14.25 -5.84
CA VAL A 354 3.82 13.35 -5.67
C VAL A 354 2.50 13.92 -6.20
N ILE A 355 2.31 15.25 -6.15
CA ILE A 355 1.09 15.96 -6.59
C ILE A 355 0.98 15.95 -8.11
N LEU A 356 1.98 16.48 -8.79
CA LEU A 356 1.98 16.60 -10.25
C LEU A 356 2.26 15.28 -10.96
N ARG A 357 2.91 14.30 -10.29
CA ARG A 357 3.13 12.96 -10.85
C ARG A 357 1.81 12.25 -11.13
N ALA A 358 0.81 12.41 -10.27
CA ALA A 358 -0.51 11.82 -10.49
C ALA A 358 -1.18 12.41 -11.74
N LEU A 359 -1.14 13.74 -11.90
CA LEU A 359 -1.63 14.40 -13.12
C LEU A 359 -0.88 13.93 -14.37
N TYR A 360 0.45 13.83 -14.29
CA TYR A 360 1.28 13.35 -15.40
C TYR A 360 0.88 11.94 -15.84
N GLN A 361 0.75 11.02 -14.89
CA GLN A 361 0.30 9.66 -15.15
C GLN A 361 -1.04 9.65 -15.91
N GLU A 362 -2.02 10.41 -15.44
CA GLU A 362 -3.36 10.43 -16.00
C GLU A 362 -3.46 11.23 -17.30
N THR A 363 -2.53 12.13 -17.58
CA THR A 363 -2.44 12.83 -18.88
C THR A 363 -1.97 11.90 -19.98
N ILE A 364 -0.95 11.08 -19.72
CA ILE A 364 -0.32 10.24 -20.75
C ILE A 364 -0.96 8.86 -20.91
N LEU A 365 -1.72 8.37 -19.90
CA LEU A 365 -2.38 7.07 -19.95
C LEU A 365 -3.90 7.22 -20.12
N PRO A 366 -4.55 6.37 -20.94
CA PRO A 366 -6.01 6.26 -20.97
C PRO A 366 -6.50 5.47 -19.73
N ASN A 367 -6.13 5.95 -18.54
CA ASN A 367 -6.32 5.22 -17.30
C ASN A 367 -7.72 5.41 -16.73
N VAL A 368 -8.30 4.34 -16.17
CA VAL A 368 -9.61 4.36 -15.49
C VAL A 368 -9.55 3.88 -14.05
N VAL A 369 -8.47 3.19 -13.66
CA VAL A 369 -8.26 2.72 -12.29
C VAL A 369 -6.82 2.97 -11.87
N PHE A 370 -6.66 3.53 -10.67
CA PHE A 370 -5.37 3.58 -9.98
C PHE A 370 -5.39 2.64 -8.76
N ILE A 371 -4.46 1.69 -8.72
CA ILE A 371 -4.27 0.78 -7.59
C ILE A 371 -3.10 1.28 -6.75
N GLY A 372 -3.40 1.74 -5.54
CA GLY A 372 -2.42 2.31 -4.61
C GLY A 372 -2.38 1.63 -3.25
N GLY A 373 -1.30 1.83 -2.50
CA GLY A 373 -1.25 1.53 -1.07
C GLY A 373 -2.01 2.56 -0.24
N GLY A 374 -2.16 2.32 1.08
CA GLY A 374 -2.96 3.21 1.92
C GLY A 374 -2.46 4.66 1.98
N GLY A 375 -1.14 4.89 1.94
CA GLY A 375 -0.58 6.25 1.86
C GLY A 375 -0.84 6.91 0.51
N GLU A 376 -0.74 6.12 -0.58
CA GLU A 376 -1.06 6.63 -1.93
C GLU A 376 -2.54 6.99 -2.05
N LEU A 377 -3.43 6.10 -1.60
CA LEU A 377 -4.87 6.38 -1.56
C LEU A 377 -5.14 7.69 -0.80
N ALA A 378 -4.51 7.88 0.35
CA ALA A 378 -4.73 9.07 1.17
C ALA A 378 -4.32 10.36 0.45
N TYR A 379 -3.14 10.43 -0.19
CA TYR A 379 -2.79 11.65 -0.93
C TYR A 379 -3.58 11.83 -2.23
N TRP A 380 -4.01 10.76 -2.89
CA TRP A 380 -4.90 10.89 -4.07
C TRP A 380 -6.22 11.58 -3.72
N LEU A 381 -6.76 11.34 -2.52
CA LEU A 381 -7.97 12.03 -2.03
C LEU A 381 -7.77 13.56 -1.89
N GLU A 382 -6.55 14.04 -1.82
CA GLU A 382 -6.23 15.47 -1.78
C GLU A 382 -6.16 16.11 -3.19
N LEU A 383 -6.22 15.32 -4.28
CA LEU A 383 -5.95 15.78 -5.63
C LEU A 383 -7.19 15.96 -6.52
N LYS A 384 -8.38 15.57 -6.09
CA LYS A 384 -9.59 15.58 -6.93
C LYS A 384 -9.83 16.94 -7.59
N ASP A 385 -9.78 18.03 -6.83
CA ASP A 385 -10.05 19.37 -7.33
C ASP A 385 -8.97 19.85 -8.30
N LEU A 386 -7.72 19.40 -8.10
CA LEU A 386 -6.61 19.65 -9.02
C LEU A 386 -6.86 18.98 -10.38
N PHE A 387 -7.35 17.74 -10.40
CA PHE A 387 -7.76 17.04 -11.63
C PHE A 387 -8.89 17.75 -12.35
N GLN A 388 -9.87 18.22 -11.58
CA GLN A 388 -11.01 18.97 -12.12
C GLN A 388 -10.55 20.29 -12.76
N HIS A 389 -9.62 21.02 -12.12
CA HIS A 389 -9.08 22.28 -12.64
C HIS A 389 -8.45 22.10 -14.03
N TYR A 390 -7.63 21.06 -14.21
CA TYR A 390 -6.98 20.77 -15.51
C TYR A 390 -7.85 19.95 -16.47
N ASN A 391 -9.10 19.66 -16.11
CA ASN A 391 -10.03 18.83 -16.90
C ASN A 391 -9.45 17.44 -17.23
N ILE A 392 -8.58 16.90 -16.38
CA ILE A 392 -8.04 15.55 -16.50
C ILE A 392 -8.98 14.59 -15.75
N PRO A 393 -9.45 13.50 -16.37
CA PRO A 393 -10.36 12.56 -15.70
C PRO A 393 -9.70 11.88 -14.50
N TYR A 394 -10.38 11.93 -13.37
CA TYR A 394 -9.95 11.29 -12.13
C TYR A 394 -10.26 9.78 -12.17
N PRO A 395 -9.30 8.88 -11.87
CA PRO A 395 -9.55 7.44 -11.94
C PRO A 395 -10.34 6.93 -10.73
N VAL A 396 -10.87 5.71 -10.83
CA VAL A 396 -11.32 4.96 -9.67
C VAL A 396 -10.10 4.61 -8.81
N LEU A 397 -10.13 4.94 -7.53
CA LEU A 397 -9.07 4.56 -6.61
C LEU A 397 -9.37 3.20 -5.99
N ILE A 398 -8.41 2.29 -6.01
CA ILE A 398 -8.55 0.97 -5.38
C ILE A 398 -7.37 0.73 -4.45
N LEU A 399 -7.66 0.35 -3.20
CA LEU A 399 -6.63 -0.09 -2.29
C LEU A 399 -6.03 -1.40 -2.83
N ARG A 400 -4.69 -1.47 -2.95
CA ARG A 400 -4.03 -2.70 -3.37
C ARG A 400 -4.35 -3.85 -2.41
N ASN A 401 -4.40 -5.06 -2.94
CA ASN A 401 -4.49 -6.25 -2.11
C ASN A 401 -3.30 -6.34 -1.15
N SER A 402 -3.54 -6.88 0.03
CA SER A 402 -2.54 -7.11 1.07
C SER A 402 -2.59 -8.55 1.51
N PHE A 403 -1.41 -9.16 1.69
CA PHE A 403 -1.27 -10.57 2.02
C PHE A 403 -0.33 -10.77 3.19
N LEU A 404 -0.64 -11.79 4.00
CA LEU A 404 0.27 -12.37 4.98
C LEU A 404 0.56 -13.81 4.57
N LEU A 405 1.83 -14.10 4.26
CA LEU A 405 2.26 -15.42 3.84
C LEU A 405 2.80 -16.21 5.04
N ILE A 406 2.23 -17.36 5.30
CA ILE A 406 2.56 -18.21 6.44
C ILE A 406 3.09 -19.53 5.90
N ASN A 407 4.39 -19.76 6.09
CA ASN A 407 5.00 -21.02 5.70
C ASN A 407 4.56 -22.19 6.62
N GLU A 408 4.71 -23.42 6.15
CA GLU A 408 4.34 -24.65 6.84
C GLU A 408 4.83 -24.69 8.30
N LYS A 409 6.11 -24.36 8.54
CA LYS A 409 6.72 -24.38 9.89
C LYS A 409 6.04 -23.41 10.87
N ILE A 410 5.66 -22.24 10.42
CA ILE A 410 4.94 -21.25 11.23
C ILE A 410 3.48 -21.65 11.37
N ASN A 411 2.86 -22.20 10.30
CA ASN A 411 1.49 -22.71 10.35
C ASN A 411 1.34 -23.81 11.41
N SER A 412 2.26 -24.79 11.44
CA SER A 412 2.29 -25.84 12.47
C SER A 412 2.38 -25.28 13.89
N LEU A 413 3.15 -24.18 14.12
CA LEU A 413 3.21 -23.52 15.43
C LEU A 413 1.88 -22.81 15.78
N ILE A 414 1.25 -22.17 14.81
CA ILE A 414 -0.06 -21.52 14.98
C ILE A 414 -1.12 -22.56 15.37
N GLN A 415 -1.17 -23.69 14.66
CA GLN A 415 -2.08 -24.80 14.97
C GLN A 415 -1.82 -25.39 16.36
N LYS A 416 -0.54 -25.63 16.69
CA LYS A 416 -0.14 -26.15 18.01
C LYS A 416 -0.57 -25.25 19.16
N LEU A 417 -0.56 -23.93 18.96
CA LEU A 417 -1.01 -22.94 19.94
C LEU A 417 -2.52 -22.66 19.85
N SER A 418 -3.24 -23.31 18.93
CA SER A 418 -4.67 -23.09 18.66
C SER A 418 -5.03 -21.63 18.45
N LEU A 419 -4.17 -20.90 17.71
CA LEU A 419 -4.39 -19.50 17.36
C LEU A 419 -5.27 -19.39 16.11
N THR A 420 -6.26 -18.50 16.18
CA THR A 420 -7.10 -18.17 15.02
C THR A 420 -6.42 -17.15 14.09
N SER A 421 -6.95 -16.97 12.88
CA SER A 421 -6.47 -15.94 11.96
C SER A 421 -6.56 -14.51 12.54
N GLN A 422 -7.53 -14.23 13.39
CA GLN A 422 -7.66 -12.95 14.10
C GLN A 422 -6.64 -12.80 15.24
N ASP A 423 -6.34 -13.93 15.93
CA ASP A 423 -5.36 -13.90 17.02
C ASP A 423 -3.97 -13.49 16.53
N ILE A 424 -3.59 -13.84 15.29
CA ILE A 424 -2.28 -13.54 14.72
C ILE A 424 -1.93 -12.05 14.76
N PHE A 425 -2.93 -11.15 14.68
CA PHE A 425 -2.72 -9.70 14.70
C PHE A 425 -2.64 -9.10 16.10
N LYS A 426 -2.95 -9.88 17.15
CA LYS A 426 -2.83 -9.43 18.54
C LYS A 426 -1.38 -9.26 18.97
N SER A 427 -1.15 -8.43 19.96
CA SER A 427 0.19 -8.25 20.55
C SER A 427 0.67 -9.52 21.25
N ASP A 428 1.99 -9.68 21.39
CA ASP A 428 2.60 -10.79 22.12
C ASP A 428 2.01 -10.94 23.53
N ASN A 429 1.82 -9.80 24.23
CA ASN A 429 1.29 -9.79 25.58
C ASN A 429 -0.15 -10.30 25.66
N GLU A 430 -1.00 -9.95 24.68
CA GLU A 430 -2.38 -10.42 24.58
C GLU A 430 -2.44 -11.91 24.25
N LEU A 431 -1.62 -12.37 23.30
CA LEU A 431 -1.53 -13.77 22.92
C LEU A 431 -1.11 -14.64 24.11
N ILE A 432 -0.05 -14.24 24.82
CA ILE A 432 0.43 -14.94 26.02
C ILE A 432 -0.64 -14.92 27.11
N LYS A 433 -1.27 -13.78 27.37
CA LYS A 433 -2.36 -13.68 28.35
C LYS A 433 -3.48 -14.66 28.01
N ASN A 434 -3.91 -14.70 26.76
CA ASN A 434 -4.98 -15.59 26.30
C ASN A 434 -4.61 -17.07 26.48
N ILE A 435 -3.38 -17.46 26.10
CA ILE A 435 -2.90 -18.84 26.25
C ILE A 435 -2.81 -19.23 27.72
N VAL A 436 -2.24 -18.38 28.56
CA VAL A 436 -2.14 -18.63 30.02
C VAL A 436 -3.52 -18.76 30.60
N THR A 437 -4.45 -17.85 30.33
CA THR A 437 -5.81 -17.87 30.88
C THR A 437 -6.61 -19.09 30.43
N LYS A 438 -6.40 -19.58 29.19
CA LYS A 438 -7.10 -20.78 28.68
C LYS A 438 -6.56 -22.08 29.28
N ASN A 439 -5.26 -22.14 29.61
CA ASN A 439 -4.58 -23.39 29.97
C ASN A 439 -4.19 -23.48 31.45
N THR A 440 -4.39 -22.44 32.23
CA THR A 440 -4.14 -22.48 33.68
C THR A 440 -5.30 -23.11 34.44
N THR A 441 -4.98 -23.86 35.49
CA THR A 441 -5.94 -24.35 36.50
C THR A 441 -6.06 -23.41 37.67
N HIS A 442 -5.22 -22.35 37.72
CA HIS A 442 -5.19 -21.38 38.81
C HIS A 442 -6.12 -20.20 38.54
N GLN A 443 -6.74 -19.69 39.62
CA GLN A 443 -7.51 -18.47 39.56
C GLN A 443 -6.57 -17.27 39.34
N LEU A 444 -6.69 -16.59 38.18
CA LEU A 444 -5.92 -15.38 37.87
C LEU A 444 -6.72 -14.09 38.01
N SER A 445 -8.06 -14.20 38.01
CA SER A 445 -8.95 -13.05 38.16
C SER A 445 -9.49 -12.98 39.57
N LEU A 446 -9.48 -11.80 40.16
CA LEU A 446 -10.06 -11.47 41.45
C LEU A 446 -11.41 -10.77 41.30
N ALA A 447 -12.15 -11.03 40.24
CA ALA A 447 -13.42 -10.38 39.94
C ALA A 447 -14.47 -10.65 41.02
N ASN A 448 -14.56 -11.88 41.51
CA ASN A 448 -15.50 -12.27 42.58
C ASN A 448 -15.15 -11.58 43.91
N GLU A 449 -13.87 -11.56 44.27
CA GLU A 449 -13.37 -10.89 45.47
C GLU A 449 -13.61 -9.38 45.39
N LYS A 450 -13.34 -8.76 44.24
CA LYS A 450 -13.65 -7.33 43.99
C LYS A 450 -15.15 -7.05 44.11
N GLN A 451 -16.00 -7.94 43.61
CA GLN A 451 -17.46 -7.80 43.75
C GLN A 451 -17.90 -7.84 45.20
N GLN A 452 -17.42 -8.82 45.99
CA GLN A 452 -17.72 -8.94 47.41
C GLN A 452 -17.24 -7.73 48.21
N ILE A 453 -16.00 -7.33 48.01
CA ILE A 453 -15.41 -6.12 48.61
C ILE A 453 -16.21 -4.87 48.21
N GLY A 454 -16.62 -4.77 46.96
CA GLY A 454 -17.44 -3.67 46.45
C GLY A 454 -18.79 -3.56 47.16
N SER A 455 -19.39 -4.69 47.60
CA SER A 455 -20.62 -4.71 48.39
C SER A 455 -20.37 -4.18 49.82
N VAL A 456 -19.29 -4.65 50.45
CA VAL A 456 -18.88 -4.16 51.78
C VAL A 456 -18.65 -2.64 51.77
N TYR A 457 -17.96 -2.12 50.79
CA TYR A 457 -17.73 -0.66 50.67
C TYR A 457 -19.01 0.12 50.40
N ARG A 458 -20.03 -0.47 49.76
CA ARG A 458 -21.34 0.16 49.59
C ARG A 458 -22.09 0.28 50.94
N GLU A 459 -22.08 -0.79 51.73
CA GLU A 459 -22.68 -0.78 53.07
C GLU A 459 -21.98 0.23 53.98
N MET A 460 -20.63 0.22 54.03
CA MET A 460 -19.86 1.21 54.79
C MET A 460 -20.21 2.65 54.35
N LYS A 461 -20.36 2.90 53.06
CA LYS A 461 -20.72 4.23 52.53
C LYS A 461 -22.09 4.68 53.00
N ILE A 462 -23.06 3.78 53.13
CA ILE A 462 -24.39 4.09 53.67
C ILE A 462 -24.26 4.48 55.12
N SER A 463 -23.64 3.65 55.95
CA SER A 463 -23.50 3.87 57.41
C SER A 463 -22.75 5.18 57.72
N VAL A 464 -21.66 5.50 57.03
CA VAL A 464 -20.92 6.74 57.32
C VAL A 464 -21.66 8.01 56.87
N LYS A 465 -22.53 7.92 55.86
CA LYS A 465 -23.35 9.06 55.42
C LYS A 465 -24.43 9.43 56.43
N GLU A 466 -24.85 8.51 57.27
CA GLU A 466 -25.77 8.79 58.39
C GLU A 466 -25.10 9.67 59.46
N ILE A 467 -23.76 9.60 59.56
CA ILE A 467 -22.97 10.42 60.49
C ILE A 467 -22.54 11.73 59.83
N ASP A 468 -21.94 11.65 58.65
CA ASP A 468 -21.49 12.82 57.87
C ASP A 468 -21.52 12.46 56.37
N THR A 469 -22.28 13.24 55.60
CA THR A 469 -22.45 13.03 54.14
C THR A 469 -21.15 13.18 53.36
N THR A 470 -20.17 13.94 53.88
CA THR A 470 -18.85 14.16 53.22
C THR A 470 -17.96 12.93 53.28
N LEU A 471 -18.13 12.07 54.30
CA LEU A 471 -17.38 10.83 54.48
C LEU A 471 -17.67 9.80 53.39
N GLY A 472 -18.79 9.92 52.69
CA GLY A 472 -19.12 9.06 51.54
C GLY A 472 -18.08 9.14 50.42
N LYS A 473 -17.51 10.32 50.16
CA LYS A 473 -16.43 10.49 49.16
C LYS A 473 -15.11 9.84 49.61
N HIS A 474 -14.83 9.88 50.90
CA HIS A 474 -13.66 9.24 51.51
C HIS A 474 -13.71 7.72 51.34
N VAL A 475 -14.86 7.10 51.60
CA VAL A 475 -15.08 5.66 51.39
C VAL A 475 -14.92 5.27 49.95
N ASP A 476 -15.41 6.07 48.98
CA ASP A 476 -15.19 5.83 47.56
C ASP A 476 -13.70 5.89 47.20
N ALA A 477 -12.94 6.83 47.75
CA ALA A 477 -11.49 6.95 47.52
C ALA A 477 -10.72 5.72 48.05
N LEU A 478 -11.09 5.24 49.24
CA LEU A 478 -10.52 4.01 49.83
C LEU A 478 -10.81 2.79 48.96
N ARG A 479 -12.05 2.65 48.44
CA ARG A 479 -12.43 1.57 47.54
C ARG A 479 -11.58 1.60 46.26
N VAL A 480 -11.44 2.77 45.61
CA VAL A 480 -10.63 2.93 44.41
C VAL A 480 -9.17 2.54 44.67
N LYS A 481 -8.60 2.96 45.81
CA LYS A 481 -7.23 2.62 46.19
C LYS A 481 -7.05 1.11 46.39
N LEU A 482 -8.00 0.45 47.05
CA LEU A 482 -7.97 -1.01 47.27
C LEU A 482 -8.10 -1.75 45.95
N PHE A 483 -9.05 -1.35 45.08
CA PHE A 483 -9.22 -1.99 43.77
C PHE A 483 -7.95 -1.90 42.92
N LYS A 484 -7.27 -0.75 42.90
CA LYS A 484 -5.98 -0.59 42.26
C LYS A 484 -4.90 -1.54 42.79
N THR A 485 -4.94 -1.84 44.10
CA THR A 485 -4.03 -2.81 44.71
C THR A 485 -4.36 -4.25 44.29
N LEU A 486 -5.64 -4.58 44.15
CA LEU A 486 -6.08 -5.89 43.65
C LEU A 486 -5.76 -6.04 42.14
N ASP A 487 -5.92 -5.00 41.36
CA ASP A 487 -5.50 -4.99 39.95
C ASP A 487 -4.00 -5.29 39.83
N ASN A 488 -3.17 -4.67 40.66
CA ASN A 488 -1.74 -4.95 40.73
C ASN A 488 -1.41 -6.39 41.15
N LEU A 489 -2.24 -6.99 42.04
CA LEU A 489 -2.10 -8.38 42.41
C LEU A 489 -2.44 -9.31 41.25
N GLU A 490 -3.53 -9.07 40.50
CA GLU A 490 -3.84 -9.83 39.27
C GLU A 490 -2.70 -9.80 38.27
N ILE A 491 -2.07 -8.62 38.07
CA ILE A 491 -0.90 -8.50 37.20
C ILE A 491 0.26 -9.37 37.68
N LYS A 492 0.50 -9.43 39.01
CA LYS A 492 1.56 -10.28 39.59
C LYS A 492 1.24 -11.77 39.46
N LEU A 493 -0.04 -12.17 39.70
CA LEU A 493 -0.49 -13.55 39.51
C LEU A 493 -0.28 -14.00 38.04
N LEU A 494 -0.71 -13.18 37.10
CA LEU A 494 -0.50 -13.46 35.67
C LEU A 494 0.99 -13.54 35.32
N LYS A 495 1.84 -12.65 35.91
CA LYS A 495 3.29 -12.67 35.65
C LYS A 495 3.93 -13.95 36.20
N ALA A 496 3.56 -14.39 37.40
CA ALA A 496 4.05 -15.63 37.99
C ALA A 496 3.62 -16.86 37.18
N GLU A 497 2.36 -16.89 36.74
CA GLU A 497 1.85 -17.99 35.91
C GLU A 497 2.48 -18.04 34.54
N LYS A 498 2.76 -16.90 33.90
CA LYS A 498 3.44 -16.81 32.61
C LYS A 498 4.79 -17.56 32.57
N ILE A 499 5.49 -17.65 33.69
CA ILE A 499 6.79 -18.35 33.75
C ILE A 499 6.64 -19.83 33.35
N LYS A 500 5.53 -20.46 33.69
CA LYS A 500 5.25 -21.87 33.36
C LYS A 500 5.04 -22.08 31.85
N PHE A 501 4.79 -21.01 31.09
CA PHE A 501 4.52 -21.02 29.65
C PHE A 501 5.68 -20.47 28.81
N GLU A 502 6.92 -20.57 29.26
CA GLU A 502 8.10 -20.07 28.53
C GLU A 502 8.26 -20.66 27.12
N SER A 503 7.89 -21.95 26.95
CA SER A 503 7.94 -22.60 25.65
C SER A 503 6.97 -21.93 24.66
N GLN A 504 5.73 -21.69 25.08
CA GLN A 504 4.72 -21.01 24.28
C GLN A 504 5.09 -19.55 24.02
N GLN A 505 5.71 -18.86 24.97
CA GLN A 505 6.24 -17.52 24.77
C GLN A 505 7.30 -17.48 23.67
N ARG A 506 8.25 -18.44 23.66
CA ARG A 506 9.26 -18.55 22.59
C ARG A 506 8.61 -18.84 21.24
N GLN A 507 7.60 -19.71 21.20
CA GLN A 507 6.86 -20.01 19.96
C GLN A 507 6.11 -18.79 19.43
N ILE A 508 5.44 -18.00 20.31
CA ILE A 508 4.77 -16.75 19.90
C ILE A 508 5.78 -15.74 19.37
N LYS A 509 6.91 -15.53 20.06
CA LYS A 509 7.96 -14.62 19.56
C LYS A 509 8.46 -15.05 18.18
N LYS A 510 8.63 -16.36 17.93
CA LYS A 510 9.03 -16.89 16.63
C LYS A 510 7.96 -16.65 15.56
N ILE A 511 6.68 -16.85 15.86
CA ILE A 511 5.57 -16.54 14.96
C ILE A 511 5.59 -15.05 14.64
N ARG A 512 5.63 -14.19 15.65
CA ARG A 512 5.57 -12.72 15.49
C ARG A 512 6.76 -12.17 14.71
N SER A 513 7.98 -12.60 15.02
CA SER A 513 9.18 -12.15 14.30
C SER A 513 9.18 -12.55 12.82
N ASN A 514 8.54 -13.66 12.48
CA ASN A 514 8.41 -14.11 11.09
C ASN A 514 7.28 -13.39 10.34
N LEU A 515 6.11 -13.20 10.99
CA LEU A 515 4.93 -12.64 10.34
C LEU A 515 4.87 -11.11 10.39
N PHE A 516 5.52 -10.50 11.37
CA PHE A 516 5.53 -9.06 11.59
C PHE A 516 6.94 -8.55 11.90
N PRO A 517 7.87 -8.67 10.93
CA PRO A 517 9.23 -8.17 11.12
C PRO A 517 9.19 -6.68 11.46
N ASN A 518 10.04 -6.25 12.40
CA ASN A 518 10.07 -4.88 12.93
C ASN A 518 8.72 -4.37 13.46
N ASN A 519 7.81 -5.28 13.88
CA ASN A 519 6.42 -5.00 14.26
C ASN A 519 5.54 -4.40 13.14
N GLY A 520 6.02 -4.42 11.90
CA GLY A 520 5.28 -4.00 10.71
C GLY A 520 4.60 -5.18 10.02
N LEU A 521 3.75 -4.90 9.02
CA LEU A 521 3.25 -5.95 8.13
C LEU A 521 4.41 -6.55 7.32
N GLN A 522 4.43 -7.88 7.17
CA GLN A 522 5.43 -8.61 6.40
C GLN A 522 5.65 -8.00 5.01
N GLU A 523 4.59 -7.63 4.32
CA GLU A 523 4.62 -7.04 2.99
C GLU A 523 5.33 -5.68 2.89
N ARG A 524 5.53 -5.00 4.03
CA ARG A 524 6.21 -3.70 4.11
C ARG A 524 7.69 -3.81 4.51
N VAL A 525 8.16 -5.02 4.75
CA VAL A 525 9.54 -5.27 5.17
C VAL A 525 10.20 -6.29 4.23
N GLU A 526 9.62 -7.49 4.11
CA GLU A 526 10.23 -8.58 3.35
C GLU A 526 10.19 -8.34 1.83
N ASN A 527 11.21 -8.89 1.14
CA ASN A 527 11.27 -8.94 -0.32
C ASN A 527 10.58 -10.20 -0.87
N PHE A 528 10.29 -10.22 -2.19
CA PHE A 528 9.67 -11.37 -2.85
C PHE A 528 10.62 -12.57 -3.05
N MET A 529 11.93 -12.32 -3.16
CA MET A 529 12.90 -13.36 -3.54
C MET A 529 12.90 -14.58 -2.62
N PRO A 530 12.81 -14.47 -1.27
CA PRO A 530 12.72 -15.65 -0.40
C PRO A 530 11.50 -16.53 -0.69
N PHE A 531 10.37 -15.93 -0.99
CA PHE A 531 9.13 -16.64 -1.31
C PHE A 531 9.20 -17.29 -2.69
N TYR A 532 9.72 -16.57 -3.68
CA TYR A 532 9.97 -17.14 -5.00
C TYR A 532 11.04 -18.25 -4.94
N ALA A 533 12.11 -18.07 -4.17
CA ALA A 533 13.14 -19.10 -3.99
C ALA A 533 12.55 -20.41 -3.44
N LYS A 534 11.54 -20.32 -2.57
CA LYS A 534 10.86 -21.47 -1.99
C LYS A 534 9.82 -22.09 -2.92
N TRP A 535 8.95 -21.26 -3.54
CA TRP A 535 7.75 -21.71 -4.26
C TRP A 535 7.81 -21.54 -5.78
N GLY A 536 8.86 -20.90 -6.31
CA GLY A 536 9.01 -20.64 -7.74
C GLY A 536 7.86 -19.79 -8.30
N LYS A 537 7.45 -20.10 -9.52
CA LYS A 537 6.32 -19.43 -10.18
C LYS A 537 4.98 -19.63 -9.47
N GLU A 538 4.85 -20.67 -8.63
CA GLU A 538 3.66 -20.90 -7.84
C GLU A 538 3.41 -19.73 -6.85
N PHE A 539 4.45 -19.04 -6.38
CA PHE A 539 4.31 -17.82 -5.58
C PHE A 539 3.44 -16.77 -6.28
N ILE A 540 3.76 -16.44 -7.55
CA ILE A 540 2.98 -15.47 -8.34
C ILE A 540 1.55 -15.97 -8.55
N LYS A 541 1.40 -17.26 -8.89
CA LYS A 541 0.10 -17.88 -9.12
C LYS A 541 -0.79 -17.85 -7.89
N VAL A 542 -0.26 -18.21 -6.72
CA VAL A 542 -1.00 -18.20 -5.44
C VAL A 542 -1.48 -16.78 -5.09
N ILE A 543 -0.63 -15.75 -5.25
CA ILE A 543 -1.05 -14.37 -5.05
C ILE A 543 -2.13 -13.96 -6.06
N TYR A 544 -1.98 -14.31 -7.35
CA TYR A 544 -2.96 -14.00 -8.39
C TYR A 544 -4.32 -14.67 -8.13
N ASP A 545 -4.32 -15.95 -7.78
CA ASP A 545 -5.55 -16.72 -7.54
C ASP A 545 -6.33 -16.19 -6.34
N ASN A 546 -5.62 -15.68 -5.32
CA ASN A 546 -6.20 -15.10 -4.10
C ASN A 546 -6.34 -13.58 -4.10
N SER A 547 -5.97 -12.93 -5.19
CA SER A 547 -6.24 -11.50 -5.36
C SER A 547 -7.73 -11.24 -5.55
N LEU A 548 -8.26 -10.30 -4.79
CA LEU A 548 -9.64 -9.81 -4.87
C LEU A 548 -9.68 -8.60 -5.82
N ASN A 549 -10.87 -8.31 -6.36
CA ASN A 549 -11.08 -7.17 -7.25
C ASN A 549 -11.56 -5.94 -6.48
N PHE A 550 -12.81 -5.99 -5.99
CA PHE A 550 -13.47 -4.88 -5.28
C PHE A 550 -13.80 -5.22 -3.82
N GLU A 551 -13.66 -6.46 -3.40
CA GLU A 551 -14.12 -6.95 -2.09
C GLU A 551 -13.33 -6.40 -0.91
N GLN A 552 -12.14 -5.86 -1.15
CA GLN A 552 -11.34 -5.08 -0.21
C GLN A 552 -11.16 -5.75 1.16
N GLN A 553 -10.55 -6.94 1.16
CA GLN A 553 -10.20 -7.71 2.37
C GLN A 553 -8.71 -8.03 2.41
N PHE A 554 -8.18 -8.16 3.62
CA PHE A 554 -6.82 -8.63 3.87
C PHE A 554 -6.79 -10.17 3.77
N CYS A 555 -5.86 -10.71 3.00
CA CYS A 555 -5.74 -12.14 2.76
C CYS A 555 -4.60 -12.76 3.58
N ILE A 556 -4.88 -13.87 4.25
CA ILE A 556 -3.89 -14.69 4.95
C ILE A 556 -3.77 -15.99 4.17
N ILE A 557 -2.59 -16.24 3.61
CA ILE A 557 -2.28 -17.47 2.84
C ILE A 557 -1.39 -18.35 3.71
N LYS A 558 -1.81 -19.59 3.93
CA LYS A 558 -1.09 -20.59 4.71
C LYS A 558 -0.65 -21.72 3.80
N GLU A 559 0.62 -22.08 3.87
CA GLU A 559 1.13 -23.31 3.30
C GLU A 559 0.67 -24.48 4.19
N GLU A 560 0.00 -25.45 3.60
CA GLU A 560 -0.48 -26.66 4.29
C GLU A 560 0.58 -27.78 4.19
N GLU A 561 0.45 -28.79 5.06
CA GLU A 561 1.37 -29.95 5.08
C GLU A 561 1.22 -30.84 3.83
#